data_253c4357f652d93538bf76c2bd88c199
#
_entry.id   253c4357f652d93538bf76c2bd88c199
#
_cell.length_a   1.000
_cell.length_b   1.000
_cell.length_c   1.000
_cell.angle_alpha   90.00
_cell.angle_beta   90.00
_cell.angle_gamma   90.00
#
_symmetry.space_group_name_H-M   'P 1'
#
loop_
_entity.id
_entity.type
_entity.pdbx_description
1 polymer ?
#
loop_
_entity_poly.entity_id
_entity_poly.type
_entity_poly.pdbx_seq_one_letter_code
_entity_poly.pdbx_strand_id
1 'polypeptide(L)'
;MIFAAGLLLCSLGVSAQKHDFADFKRYAAANAQLPEPSKKDKRVVFMGNSITDIWASMHPDFFKSHGYIGRGISGQTSYQFLLRFRQDVIDLKPRVVVINYGTNDIAENTGAYDEDHTFGNVLSMVDMARANGIKVILCSTLPAQSFSWRPEITDAMQKIRHLNNRVKAYCLAHKIQYVDYFSAMLSPDGLGLNKDYQNDTVHPNAAGYDVMESIIVPAIEKELKK
;
A
#
# COMPACT_ATOMS: atom_id res chain seq x y z
N MET A 1 -25.29 59.19 31.30
CA MET A 1 -23.96 58.56 31.07
C MET A 1 -24.20 57.12 30.58
N ILE A 2 -23.99 56.87 29.31
CA ILE A 2 -24.18 55.59 28.66
C ILE A 2 -22.79 55.03 28.44
N PHE A 3 -22.43 53.94 29.11
CA PHE A 3 -21.19 53.19 28.91
C PHE A 3 -21.38 52.21 27.75
N ALA A 4 -20.71 52.46 26.61
CA ALA A 4 -20.61 51.52 25.51
C ALA A 4 -19.45 50.54 25.83
N ALA A 5 -19.78 49.29 26.08
CA ALA A 5 -18.80 48.21 26.21
C ALA A 5 -18.43 47.73 24.80
N GLY A 6 -17.23 48.05 24.35
CA GLY A 6 -16.68 47.54 23.10
C GLY A 6 -16.26 46.10 23.25
N LEU A 7 -16.91 45.16 22.56
CA LEU A 7 -16.44 43.78 22.41
C LEU A 7 -15.24 43.78 21.43
N LEU A 8 -14.06 43.51 21.95
CA LEU A 8 -12.87 43.20 21.14
C LEU A 8 -12.98 41.74 20.68
N LEU A 9 -13.39 41.53 19.43
CA LEU A 9 -13.30 40.23 18.76
C LEU A 9 -11.85 39.98 18.38
N CYS A 10 -11.11 39.24 19.20
CA CYS A 10 -9.84 38.63 18.80
C CYS A 10 -10.12 37.53 17.79
N SER A 11 -9.97 37.80 16.50
CA SER A 11 -9.90 36.76 15.48
C SER A 11 -8.59 35.98 15.65
N LEU A 12 -8.65 34.84 16.33
CA LEU A 12 -7.57 33.85 16.26
C LEU A 12 -7.53 33.32 14.86
N GLY A 13 -6.61 33.85 14.04
CA GLY A 13 -6.29 33.29 12.74
C GLY A 13 -5.77 31.85 12.93
N VAL A 14 -6.64 30.88 12.79
CA VAL A 14 -6.22 29.47 12.66
C VAL A 14 -5.55 29.37 11.29
N SER A 15 -4.23 29.45 11.27
CA SER A 15 -3.45 29.08 10.08
C SER A 15 -3.69 27.58 9.85
N ALA A 16 -4.60 27.26 8.94
CA ALA A 16 -4.75 25.90 8.47
C ALA A 16 -3.42 25.50 7.84
N GLN A 17 -2.63 24.71 8.57
CA GLN A 17 -1.41 24.12 8.05
C GLN A 17 -1.81 23.31 6.81
N LYS A 18 -1.27 23.69 5.63
CA LYS A 18 -1.52 22.94 4.39
C LYS A 18 -0.89 21.55 4.55
N HIS A 19 -1.68 20.60 5.00
CA HIS A 19 -1.25 19.23 5.20
C HIS A 19 -1.35 18.49 3.86
N ASP A 20 -0.21 18.01 3.36
CA ASP A 20 -0.16 17.11 2.21
C ASP A 20 -0.55 15.69 2.67
N PHE A 21 -1.85 15.43 2.76
CA PHE A 21 -2.39 14.19 3.33
C PHE A 21 -1.88 12.92 2.62
N ALA A 22 -1.64 12.99 1.31
CA ALA A 22 -1.16 11.86 0.52
C ALA A 22 0.36 11.83 0.35
N ASP A 23 1.06 12.85 0.86
CA ASP A 23 2.52 13.04 0.68
C ASP A 23 2.94 13.00 -0.79
N PHE A 24 2.27 13.82 -1.62
CA PHE A 24 2.55 13.92 -3.05
C PHE A 24 3.99 14.30 -3.36
N LYS A 25 4.67 14.95 -2.42
CA LYS A 25 6.06 15.38 -2.60
C LYS A 25 7.06 14.23 -2.50
N ARG A 26 6.70 13.13 -1.81
CA ARG A 26 7.61 12.01 -1.49
C ARG A 26 8.35 11.47 -2.71
N TYR A 27 7.63 11.27 -3.81
CA TYR A 27 8.19 10.72 -5.04
C TYR A 27 8.19 11.67 -6.23
N ALA A 28 7.73 12.92 -6.08
CA ALA A 28 7.58 13.86 -7.20
C ALA A 28 8.88 14.06 -8.00
N ALA A 29 10.00 14.30 -7.32
CA ALA A 29 11.30 14.47 -7.97
C ALA A 29 11.79 13.19 -8.65
N ALA A 30 11.64 12.03 -8.00
CA ALA A 30 12.03 10.74 -8.56
C ALA A 30 11.14 10.36 -9.77
N ASN A 31 9.85 10.66 -9.72
CA ASN A 31 8.93 10.46 -10.84
C ASN A 31 9.32 11.31 -12.06
N ALA A 32 9.66 12.59 -11.83
CA ALA A 32 10.05 13.50 -12.90
C ALA A 32 11.37 13.12 -13.59
N GLN A 33 12.24 12.36 -12.91
CA GLN A 33 13.51 11.87 -13.46
C GLN A 33 13.39 10.55 -14.23
N LEU A 34 12.25 9.85 -14.15
CA LEU A 34 12.07 8.61 -14.87
C LEU A 34 11.93 8.89 -16.36
N PRO A 35 12.69 8.17 -17.22
CA PRO A 35 12.53 8.30 -18.66
C PRO A 35 11.16 7.78 -19.09
N GLU A 36 10.63 8.29 -20.19
CA GLU A 36 9.46 7.67 -20.84
C GLU A 36 9.75 6.21 -21.17
N PRO A 37 8.85 5.27 -20.80
CA PRO A 37 9.09 3.87 -21.11
C PRO A 37 8.99 3.60 -22.60
N SER A 38 9.94 2.87 -23.14
CA SER A 38 9.86 2.33 -24.50
C SER A 38 8.87 1.16 -24.54
N LYS A 39 8.46 0.75 -25.74
CA LYS A 39 7.58 -0.43 -25.93
C LYS A 39 8.20 -1.75 -25.42
N LYS A 40 9.53 -1.81 -25.26
CA LYS A 40 10.26 -2.98 -24.77
C LYS A 40 10.38 -3.01 -23.24
N ASP A 41 10.16 -1.87 -22.58
CA ASP A 41 10.32 -1.78 -21.14
C ASP A 41 9.23 -2.57 -20.41
N LYS A 42 9.67 -3.33 -19.45
CA LYS A 42 8.81 -4.14 -18.58
C LYS A 42 8.65 -3.46 -17.23
N ARG A 43 8.40 -2.14 -17.22
CA ARG A 43 8.27 -1.37 -15.98
C ARG A 43 7.20 -1.96 -15.10
N VAL A 44 7.53 -2.17 -13.84
CA VAL A 44 6.62 -2.63 -12.78
C VAL A 44 6.70 -1.65 -11.63
N VAL A 45 5.56 -1.21 -11.13
CA VAL A 45 5.47 -0.34 -9.96
C VAL A 45 4.90 -1.12 -8.78
N PHE A 46 5.55 -1.00 -7.63
CA PHE A 46 5.08 -1.56 -6.36
C PHE A 46 4.46 -0.44 -5.54
N MET A 47 3.15 -0.43 -5.43
CA MET A 47 2.37 0.52 -4.66
C MET A 47 2.07 -0.06 -3.28
N GLY A 48 2.32 0.72 -2.21
CA GLY A 48 2.06 0.21 -0.87
C GLY A 48 2.42 1.17 0.27
N ASN A 49 2.46 0.60 1.46
CA ASN A 49 2.78 1.26 2.73
C ASN A 49 4.25 1.02 3.16
N SER A 50 4.50 0.98 4.48
CA SER A 50 5.84 0.72 5.06
C SER A 50 6.43 -0.61 4.62
N ILE A 51 5.63 -1.65 4.42
CA ILE A 51 6.13 -2.95 3.95
C ILE A 51 6.78 -2.80 2.58
N THR A 52 6.21 -2.00 1.67
CA THR A 52 6.81 -1.72 0.35
C THR A 52 7.95 -0.70 0.42
N ASP A 53 7.86 0.31 1.29
CA ASP A 53 8.88 1.34 1.50
C ASP A 53 10.18 0.73 2.05
N ILE A 54 10.07 -0.08 3.10
CA ILE A 54 11.18 -0.79 3.74
C ILE A 54 11.77 -1.83 2.78
N TRP A 55 10.95 -2.54 2.01
CA TRP A 55 11.42 -3.51 1.02
C TRP A 55 12.37 -2.87 0.01
N ALA A 56 11.95 -1.75 -0.58
CA ALA A 56 12.79 -1.04 -1.55
C ALA A 56 14.11 -0.53 -0.96
N SER A 57 14.15 -0.23 0.34
CA SER A 57 15.36 0.22 1.04
C SER A 57 16.23 -0.94 1.55
N MET A 58 15.63 -2.05 1.96
CA MET A 58 16.33 -3.22 2.50
C MET A 58 16.91 -4.11 1.39
N HIS A 59 16.19 -4.26 0.27
CA HIS A 59 16.58 -5.05 -0.89
C HIS A 59 16.69 -4.20 -2.18
N PRO A 60 17.56 -3.16 -2.19
CA PRO A 60 17.66 -2.25 -3.34
C PRO A 60 18.09 -2.96 -4.63
N ASP A 61 18.91 -4.01 -4.51
CA ASP A 61 19.37 -4.79 -5.65
C ASP A 61 18.23 -5.59 -6.31
N PHE A 62 17.27 -6.06 -5.55
CA PHE A 62 16.06 -6.70 -6.08
C PHE A 62 15.30 -5.74 -6.99
N PHE A 63 15.04 -4.54 -6.54
CA PHE A 63 14.35 -3.53 -7.34
C PHE A 63 15.16 -3.11 -8.56
N LYS A 64 16.46 -2.86 -8.37
CA LYS A 64 17.36 -2.38 -9.43
C LYS A 64 17.58 -3.42 -10.53
N SER A 65 17.86 -4.68 -10.16
CA SER A 65 18.15 -5.75 -11.13
C SER A 65 16.96 -6.10 -12.02
N HIS A 66 15.73 -5.97 -11.49
CA HIS A 66 14.50 -6.22 -12.23
C HIS A 66 13.92 -4.97 -12.92
N GLY A 67 14.47 -3.78 -12.67
CA GLY A 67 13.89 -2.52 -13.13
C GLY A 67 12.55 -2.19 -12.47
N TYR A 68 12.32 -2.66 -11.25
CA TYR A 68 11.11 -2.39 -10.48
C TYR A 68 11.19 -1.04 -9.79
N ILE A 69 10.05 -0.41 -9.58
CA ILE A 69 9.93 0.91 -8.98
C ILE A 69 9.10 0.80 -7.69
N GLY A 70 9.75 1.03 -6.54
CA GLY A 70 9.06 1.10 -5.25
C GLY A 70 8.35 2.45 -5.08
N ARG A 71 7.07 2.39 -4.71
CA ARG A 71 6.23 3.56 -4.37
C ARG A 71 5.47 3.30 -3.07
N GLY A 72 6.18 2.72 -2.09
CA GLY A 72 5.70 2.58 -0.71
C GLY A 72 5.86 3.87 0.07
N ILE A 73 4.91 4.20 0.94
CA ILE A 73 5.04 5.28 1.93
C ILE A 73 4.57 4.75 3.27
N SER A 74 5.48 4.78 4.25
CA SER A 74 5.21 4.26 5.59
C SER A 74 4.01 4.94 6.26
N GLY A 75 3.17 4.15 6.94
CA GLY A 75 1.99 4.62 7.66
C GLY A 75 0.75 4.87 6.80
N GLN A 76 0.88 4.89 5.47
CA GLN A 76 -0.25 5.20 4.58
C GLN A 76 -1.29 4.07 4.51
N THR A 77 -2.54 4.49 4.33
CA THR A 77 -3.73 3.68 4.11
C THR A 77 -4.15 3.69 2.64
N SER A 78 -5.14 2.86 2.29
CA SER A 78 -5.71 2.81 0.94
C SER A 78 -6.28 4.15 0.46
N TYR A 79 -6.78 5.00 1.36
CA TYR A 79 -7.24 6.36 1.03
C TYR A 79 -6.12 7.22 0.43
N GLN A 80 -4.95 7.20 1.05
CA GLN A 80 -3.80 7.96 0.59
C GLN A 80 -3.21 7.37 -0.69
N PHE A 81 -3.22 6.03 -0.84
CA PHE A 81 -2.84 5.38 -2.09
C PHE A 81 -3.70 5.84 -3.25
N LEU A 82 -5.02 5.84 -3.07
CA LEU A 82 -5.97 6.26 -4.10
C LEU A 82 -5.69 7.68 -4.59
N LEU A 83 -5.40 8.61 -3.67
CA LEU A 83 -5.11 10.01 -4.01
C LEU A 83 -3.84 10.15 -4.86
N ARG A 84 -2.76 9.43 -4.52
CA ARG A 84 -1.48 9.52 -5.24
C ARG A 84 -1.32 8.49 -6.36
N PHE A 85 -2.32 7.64 -6.59
CA PHE A 85 -2.23 6.55 -7.55
C PHE A 85 -1.95 7.04 -8.98
N ARG A 86 -2.54 8.17 -9.37
CA ARG A 86 -2.25 8.76 -10.69
C ARG A 86 -0.79 9.13 -10.81
N GLN A 87 -0.26 9.96 -9.89
CA GLN A 87 1.10 10.47 -9.94
C GLN A 87 2.15 9.34 -9.82
N ASP A 88 1.92 8.38 -8.91
CA ASP A 88 2.92 7.39 -8.53
C ASP A 88 2.79 6.06 -9.28
N VAL A 89 1.72 5.88 -10.06
CA VAL A 89 1.50 4.66 -10.86
C VAL A 89 1.13 5.01 -12.30
N ILE A 90 -0.01 5.66 -12.54
CA ILE A 90 -0.56 5.84 -13.89
C ILE A 90 0.40 6.64 -14.78
N ASP A 91 0.89 7.78 -14.28
CA ASP A 91 1.76 8.69 -15.04
C ASP A 91 3.15 8.08 -15.30
N LEU A 92 3.54 7.04 -14.53
CA LEU A 92 4.77 6.28 -14.76
C LEU A 92 4.63 5.24 -15.89
N LYS A 93 3.42 5.01 -16.38
CA LYS A 93 3.08 4.11 -17.50
C LYS A 93 3.68 2.71 -17.34
N PRO A 94 3.51 2.03 -16.20
CA PRO A 94 4.03 0.67 -16.03
C PRO A 94 3.20 -0.33 -16.83
N ARG A 95 3.78 -1.51 -17.13
CA ARG A 95 3.02 -2.64 -17.67
C ARG A 95 2.24 -3.38 -16.57
N VAL A 96 2.77 -3.39 -15.36
CA VAL A 96 2.18 -4.07 -14.20
C VAL A 96 2.29 -3.16 -12.98
N VAL A 97 1.24 -3.12 -12.18
CA VAL A 97 1.26 -2.59 -10.82
C VAL A 97 1.02 -3.70 -9.82
N VAL A 98 1.87 -3.79 -8.80
CA VAL A 98 1.71 -4.65 -7.62
C VAL A 98 1.20 -3.79 -6.49
N ILE A 99 0.06 -4.14 -5.89
CA ILE A 99 -0.56 -3.35 -4.83
C ILE A 99 -0.58 -4.16 -3.53
N ASN A 100 0.10 -3.62 -2.50
CA ASN A 100 0.11 -4.14 -1.14
C ASN A 100 -0.60 -3.12 -0.23
N TYR A 101 -1.69 -3.52 0.44
CA TYR A 101 -2.63 -2.64 1.14
C TYR A 101 -3.14 -3.26 2.45
N GLY A 102 -3.98 -2.53 3.16
CA GLY A 102 -4.86 -3.02 4.22
C GLY A 102 -4.28 -2.93 5.65
N THR A 103 -2.99 -3.12 5.85
CA THR A 103 -2.37 -3.14 7.19
C THR A 103 -2.70 -1.89 7.99
N ASN A 104 -2.46 -0.71 7.43
CA ASN A 104 -2.66 0.56 8.11
C ASN A 104 -4.13 1.01 8.12
N ASP A 105 -4.94 0.51 7.18
CA ASP A 105 -6.40 0.68 7.22
C ASP A 105 -6.96 -0.04 8.45
N ILE A 106 -6.59 -1.30 8.63
CA ILE A 106 -6.99 -2.12 9.79
C ILE A 106 -6.41 -1.57 11.09
N ALA A 107 -5.20 -1.00 11.05
CA ALA A 107 -4.58 -0.29 12.17
C ALA A 107 -5.19 1.11 12.40
N GLU A 108 -6.20 1.51 11.65
CA GLU A 108 -6.96 2.75 11.80
C GLU A 108 -6.09 4.02 11.78
N ASN A 109 -5.02 4.04 10.95
CA ASN A 109 -4.08 5.16 10.90
C ASN A 109 -4.69 6.48 10.40
N THR A 110 -5.78 6.42 9.66
CA THR A 110 -6.48 7.61 9.12
C THR A 110 -7.94 7.71 9.53
N GLY A 111 -8.36 6.93 10.51
CA GLY A 111 -9.72 6.87 11.02
C GLY A 111 -10.17 5.44 11.28
N ALA A 112 -11.37 5.25 11.82
CA ALA A 112 -11.92 3.94 12.11
C ALA A 112 -11.92 3.04 10.87
N TYR A 113 -11.58 1.76 11.06
CA TYR A 113 -11.56 0.79 9.96
C TYR A 113 -12.96 0.55 9.41
N ASP A 114 -13.08 0.78 8.12
CA ASP A 114 -14.25 0.42 7.32
C ASP A 114 -13.77 -0.46 6.16
N GLU A 115 -14.20 -1.73 6.16
CA GLU A 115 -13.79 -2.69 5.16
C GLU A 115 -14.36 -2.38 3.78
N ASP A 116 -15.60 -1.89 3.70
CA ASP A 116 -16.22 -1.55 2.42
C ASP A 116 -15.49 -0.39 1.75
N HIS A 117 -15.09 0.62 2.52
CA HIS A 117 -14.28 1.73 2.01
C HIS A 117 -12.87 1.25 1.61
N THR A 118 -12.20 0.46 2.44
CA THR A 118 -10.88 -0.09 2.13
C THR A 118 -10.90 -0.92 0.85
N PHE A 119 -11.88 -1.82 0.74
CA PHE A 119 -12.09 -2.63 -0.45
C PHE A 119 -12.45 -1.77 -1.67
N GLY A 120 -13.35 -0.79 -1.53
CA GLY A 120 -13.73 0.14 -2.58
C GLY A 120 -12.55 0.96 -3.11
N ASN A 121 -11.64 1.41 -2.23
CA ASN A 121 -10.41 2.10 -2.64
C ASN A 121 -9.50 1.18 -3.48
N VAL A 122 -9.37 -0.10 -3.08
CA VAL A 122 -8.61 -1.09 -3.86
C VAL A 122 -9.24 -1.30 -5.24
N LEU A 123 -10.56 -1.44 -5.32
CA LEU A 123 -11.27 -1.59 -6.60
C LEU A 123 -11.09 -0.35 -7.49
N SER A 124 -11.15 0.84 -6.92
CA SER A 124 -10.94 2.08 -7.67
C SER A 124 -9.54 2.16 -8.27
N MET A 125 -8.51 1.70 -7.53
CA MET A 125 -7.14 1.60 -8.06
C MET A 125 -7.04 0.56 -9.19
N VAL A 126 -7.72 -0.57 -9.06
CA VAL A 126 -7.81 -1.59 -10.13
C VAL A 126 -8.44 -1.02 -11.39
N ASP A 127 -9.57 -0.32 -11.25
CA ASP A 127 -10.28 0.27 -12.38
C ASP A 127 -9.46 1.35 -13.08
N MET A 128 -8.80 2.22 -12.30
CA MET A 128 -7.87 3.22 -12.86
C MET A 128 -6.71 2.57 -13.60
N ALA A 129 -6.09 1.53 -13.03
CA ALA A 129 -5.00 0.82 -13.69
C ALA A 129 -5.46 0.20 -15.02
N ARG A 130 -6.55 -0.55 -15.00
CA ARG A 130 -7.10 -1.24 -16.19
C ARG A 130 -7.54 -0.26 -17.27
N ALA A 131 -8.17 0.86 -16.90
CA ALA A 131 -8.54 1.92 -17.84
C ALA A 131 -7.33 2.55 -18.55
N ASN A 132 -6.13 2.43 -17.96
CA ASN A 132 -4.87 2.89 -18.55
C ASN A 132 -4.02 1.74 -19.14
N GLY A 133 -4.60 0.55 -19.34
CA GLY A 133 -3.90 -0.59 -19.93
C GLY A 133 -2.84 -1.24 -19.03
N ILE A 134 -2.86 -0.92 -17.73
CA ILE A 134 -1.92 -1.44 -16.73
C ILE A 134 -2.50 -2.73 -16.12
N LYS A 135 -1.72 -3.81 -16.13
CA LYS A 135 -2.08 -5.06 -15.49
C LYS A 135 -1.91 -4.95 -13.98
N VAL A 136 -2.78 -5.59 -13.23
CA VAL A 136 -2.81 -5.49 -11.77
C VAL A 136 -2.51 -6.83 -11.13
N ILE A 137 -1.63 -6.79 -10.12
CA ILE A 137 -1.43 -7.86 -9.16
C ILE A 137 -1.87 -7.33 -7.79
N LEU A 138 -2.87 -7.97 -7.18
CA LEU A 138 -3.26 -7.67 -5.81
C LEU A 138 -2.62 -8.67 -4.87
N CYS A 139 -1.95 -8.17 -3.84
CA CYS A 139 -1.34 -9.00 -2.81
C CYS A 139 -2.27 -9.11 -1.60
N SER A 140 -2.21 -10.23 -0.89
CA SER A 140 -2.83 -10.31 0.42
C SER A 140 -2.16 -9.33 1.39
N THR A 141 -2.93 -8.76 2.29
CA THR A 141 -2.41 -8.13 3.51
C THR A 141 -1.68 -9.19 4.33
N LEU A 142 -0.47 -8.88 4.81
CA LEU A 142 0.32 -9.80 5.63
C LEU A 142 -0.37 -10.10 6.97
N PRO A 143 -0.11 -11.28 7.57
CA PRO A 143 -0.61 -11.56 8.90
C PRO A 143 0.01 -10.58 9.93
N ALA A 144 -0.82 -10.07 10.84
CA ALA A 144 -0.37 -9.25 11.96
C ALA A 144 -1.26 -9.52 13.18
N GLN A 145 -0.67 -10.02 14.26
CA GLN A 145 -1.41 -10.32 15.49
C GLN A 145 -1.86 -9.05 16.19
N SER A 146 -1.04 -8.01 16.17
CA SER A 146 -1.27 -6.74 16.85
C SER A 146 -0.46 -5.63 16.17
N PHE A 147 -0.81 -4.41 16.48
CA PHE A 147 -0.09 -3.20 16.09
C PHE A 147 0.44 -2.52 17.36
N SER A 148 1.76 -2.40 17.50
CA SER A 148 2.38 -1.83 18.70
C SER A 148 1.95 -0.37 18.96
N TRP A 149 1.57 0.36 17.90
CA TRP A 149 1.10 1.75 17.96
C TRP A 149 -0.43 1.87 18.13
N ARG A 150 -1.18 0.74 18.09
CA ARG A 150 -2.63 0.66 18.25
C ARG A 150 -3.01 -0.60 19.04
N PRO A 151 -2.56 -0.72 20.30
CA PRO A 151 -2.74 -1.92 21.12
C PRO A 151 -4.20 -2.23 21.43
N GLU A 152 -5.10 -1.27 21.29
CA GLU A 152 -6.55 -1.44 21.47
C GLU A 152 -7.21 -2.28 20.37
N ILE A 153 -6.55 -2.45 19.21
CA ILE A 153 -7.06 -3.29 18.11
C ILE A 153 -6.67 -4.74 18.38
N THR A 154 -7.60 -5.52 18.88
CA THR A 154 -7.38 -6.91 19.30
C THR A 154 -7.85 -7.95 18.28
N ASP A 155 -8.54 -7.52 17.23
CA ASP A 155 -9.16 -8.35 16.19
C ASP A 155 -8.47 -8.24 14.81
N ALA A 156 -7.22 -7.75 14.79
CA ALA A 156 -6.45 -7.51 13.56
C ALA A 156 -6.43 -8.71 12.62
N MET A 157 -6.10 -9.91 13.14
CA MET A 157 -6.03 -11.14 12.33
C MET A 157 -7.38 -11.53 11.70
N GLN A 158 -8.48 -11.32 12.41
CA GLN A 158 -9.82 -11.59 11.89
C GLN A 158 -10.13 -10.64 10.72
N LYS A 159 -9.92 -9.35 10.89
CA LYS A 159 -10.10 -8.32 9.87
C LYS A 159 -9.23 -8.58 8.64
N ILE A 160 -7.94 -8.94 8.84
CA ILE A 160 -7.01 -9.28 7.76
C ILE A 160 -7.53 -10.49 6.96
N ARG A 161 -7.94 -11.57 7.63
CA ARG A 161 -8.46 -12.76 6.96
C ARG A 161 -9.72 -12.45 6.15
N HIS A 162 -10.62 -11.65 6.70
CA HIS A 162 -11.87 -11.29 6.04
C HIS A 162 -11.59 -10.46 4.78
N LEU A 163 -10.79 -9.40 4.88
CA LEU A 163 -10.40 -8.57 3.75
C LEU A 163 -9.66 -9.39 2.66
N ASN A 164 -8.72 -10.25 3.05
CA ASN A 164 -7.98 -11.10 2.11
C ASN A 164 -8.90 -12.06 1.37
N ASN A 165 -9.85 -12.70 2.04
CA ASN A 165 -10.82 -13.60 1.41
C ASN A 165 -11.70 -12.85 0.41
N ARG A 166 -12.14 -11.65 0.75
CA ARG A 166 -12.97 -10.81 -0.12
C ARG A 166 -12.23 -10.39 -1.38
N VAL A 167 -10.98 -9.93 -1.23
CA VAL A 167 -10.15 -9.54 -2.39
C VAL A 167 -9.77 -10.75 -3.23
N LYS A 168 -9.46 -11.90 -2.62
CA LYS A 168 -9.17 -13.14 -3.35
C LYS A 168 -10.35 -13.59 -4.20
N ALA A 169 -11.58 -13.54 -3.64
CA ALA A 169 -12.80 -13.85 -4.37
C ALA A 169 -13.02 -12.89 -5.56
N TYR A 170 -12.81 -11.59 -5.35
CA TYR A 170 -12.87 -10.60 -6.41
C TYR A 170 -11.85 -10.87 -7.52
N CYS A 171 -10.59 -11.13 -7.16
CA CYS A 171 -9.54 -11.44 -8.12
C CYS A 171 -9.90 -12.66 -8.98
N LEU A 172 -10.45 -13.71 -8.37
CA LEU A 172 -10.89 -14.90 -9.08
C LEU A 172 -12.00 -14.58 -10.10
N ALA A 173 -13.03 -13.85 -9.65
CA ALA A 173 -14.16 -13.48 -10.49
C ALA A 173 -13.76 -12.57 -11.67
N HIS A 174 -12.79 -11.69 -11.48
CA HIS A 174 -12.35 -10.70 -12.48
C HIS A 174 -11.06 -11.05 -13.21
N LYS A 175 -10.53 -12.28 -13.02
CA LYS A 175 -9.30 -12.79 -13.65
C LYS A 175 -8.09 -11.89 -13.39
N ILE A 176 -7.99 -11.35 -12.17
CA ILE A 176 -6.85 -10.57 -11.68
C ILE A 176 -5.88 -11.51 -10.98
N GLN A 177 -4.58 -11.31 -11.19
CA GLN A 177 -3.57 -12.09 -10.47
C GLN A 177 -3.60 -11.72 -8.98
N TYR A 178 -3.87 -12.72 -8.14
CA TYR A 178 -3.77 -12.61 -6.68
C TYR A 178 -2.47 -13.27 -6.22
N VAL A 179 -1.77 -12.65 -5.28
CA VAL A 179 -0.55 -13.16 -4.64
C VAL A 179 -0.80 -13.33 -3.16
N ASP A 180 -0.68 -14.57 -2.68
CA ASP A 180 -0.98 -14.96 -1.31
C ASP A 180 0.29 -14.95 -0.43
N TYR A 181 0.74 -13.75 -0.04
CA TYR A 181 1.79 -13.61 0.96
C TYR A 181 1.33 -14.04 2.36
N PHE A 182 0.01 -13.86 2.66
CA PHE A 182 -0.53 -14.18 3.97
C PHE A 182 -0.23 -15.62 4.37
N SER A 183 -0.58 -16.56 3.50
CA SER A 183 -0.37 -17.99 3.78
C SER A 183 1.10 -18.37 3.90
N ALA A 184 1.99 -17.78 3.09
CA ALA A 184 3.41 -18.06 3.11
C ALA A 184 4.14 -17.47 4.33
N MET A 185 3.59 -16.37 4.86
CA MET A 185 4.21 -15.60 5.96
C MET A 185 3.56 -15.87 7.32
N LEU A 186 2.51 -16.70 7.36
CA LEU A 186 1.77 -17.01 8.59
C LEU A 186 2.63 -17.84 9.55
N SER A 187 2.57 -17.49 10.84
CA SER A 187 3.19 -18.28 11.90
C SER A 187 2.56 -19.68 12.02
N PRO A 188 3.31 -20.71 12.48
CA PRO A 188 2.78 -22.08 12.63
C PRO A 188 1.56 -22.18 13.55
N ASP A 189 1.44 -21.29 14.54
CA ASP A 189 0.28 -21.20 15.44
C ASP A 189 -0.93 -20.47 14.82
N GLY A 190 -0.74 -19.87 13.63
CA GLY A 190 -1.79 -19.15 12.91
C GLY A 190 -2.15 -17.79 13.49
N LEU A 191 -1.39 -17.26 14.45
CA LEU A 191 -1.76 -16.06 15.21
C LEU A 191 -1.22 -14.75 14.63
N GLY A 192 -0.18 -14.80 13.78
CA GLY A 192 0.42 -13.59 13.23
C GLY A 192 1.50 -13.88 12.19
N LEU A 193 2.38 -12.90 11.98
CA LEU A 193 3.53 -13.03 11.11
C LEU A 193 4.54 -14.00 11.73
N ASN A 194 5.09 -14.92 10.91
CA ASN A 194 6.10 -15.87 11.36
C ASN A 194 7.31 -15.14 11.95
N LYS A 195 7.76 -15.59 13.12
CA LYS A 195 8.87 -14.98 13.88
C LYS A 195 10.19 -14.97 13.10
N ASP A 196 10.41 -15.97 12.25
CA ASP A 196 11.62 -16.05 11.42
C ASP A 196 11.64 -15.00 10.30
N TYR A 197 10.48 -14.43 9.96
CA TYR A 197 10.29 -13.50 8.84
C TYR A 197 9.98 -12.07 9.24
N GLN A 198 10.08 -11.71 10.53
CA GLN A 198 9.68 -10.40 11.02
C GLN A 198 10.78 -9.66 11.78
N ASN A 199 10.73 -8.32 11.72
CA ASN A 199 11.46 -7.43 12.62
C ASN A 199 10.62 -7.07 13.86
N ASP A 200 9.32 -6.98 13.66
CA ASP A 200 8.30 -6.73 14.67
C ASP A 200 7.04 -7.55 14.30
N THR A 201 5.90 -7.29 14.92
CA THR A 201 4.66 -8.04 14.64
C THR A 201 4.04 -7.76 13.28
N VAL A 202 4.60 -6.85 12.46
CA VAL A 202 4.03 -6.33 11.21
C VAL A 202 5.01 -6.35 10.04
N HIS A 203 6.26 -5.93 10.26
CA HIS A 203 7.21 -5.67 9.19
C HIS A 203 8.13 -6.88 8.95
N PRO A 204 8.24 -7.34 7.69
CA PRO A 204 9.19 -8.38 7.33
C PRO A 204 10.64 -7.96 7.61
N ASN A 205 11.47 -8.93 8.01
CA ASN A 205 12.93 -8.84 7.96
C ASN A 205 13.45 -9.27 6.58
N ALA A 206 14.77 -9.33 6.39
CA ALA A 206 15.37 -9.72 5.11
C ALA A 206 14.87 -11.09 4.63
N ALA A 207 14.84 -12.10 5.52
CA ALA A 207 14.34 -13.45 5.17
C ALA A 207 12.85 -13.43 4.77
N GLY A 208 12.05 -12.57 5.42
CA GLY A 208 10.64 -12.36 5.04
C GLY A 208 10.50 -11.76 3.65
N TYR A 209 11.33 -10.80 3.28
CA TYR A 209 11.34 -10.25 1.92
C TYR A 209 11.83 -11.27 0.90
N ASP A 210 12.82 -12.13 1.21
CA ASP A 210 13.24 -13.24 0.33
C ASP A 210 12.07 -14.17 0.00
N VAL A 211 11.23 -14.50 0.99
CA VAL A 211 10.00 -15.27 0.77
C VAL A 211 9.04 -14.52 -0.15
N MET A 212 8.79 -13.24 0.08
CA MET A 212 7.91 -12.43 -0.76
C MET A 212 8.41 -12.33 -2.20
N GLU A 213 9.73 -12.18 -2.41
CA GLU A 213 10.38 -12.14 -3.72
C GLU A 213 10.18 -13.45 -4.48
N SER A 214 10.38 -14.58 -3.83
CA SER A 214 10.19 -15.90 -4.44
C SER A 214 8.78 -16.13 -4.99
N ILE A 215 7.78 -15.45 -4.40
CA ILE A 215 6.37 -15.57 -4.78
C ILE A 215 5.97 -14.54 -5.84
N ILE A 216 6.46 -13.29 -5.71
CA ILE A 216 6.02 -12.20 -6.58
C ILE A 216 6.65 -12.26 -7.96
N VAL A 217 7.92 -12.67 -8.08
CA VAL A 217 8.63 -12.70 -9.36
C VAL A 217 7.91 -13.57 -10.40
N PRO A 218 7.54 -14.83 -10.11
CA PRO A 218 6.79 -15.65 -11.05
C PRO A 218 5.43 -15.06 -11.45
N ALA A 219 4.76 -14.38 -10.49
CA ALA A 219 3.48 -13.73 -10.75
C ALA A 219 3.62 -12.54 -11.71
N ILE A 220 4.65 -11.71 -11.51
CA ILE A 220 4.96 -10.59 -12.41
C ILE A 220 5.33 -11.09 -13.80
N GLU A 221 6.22 -12.10 -13.89
CA GLU A 221 6.63 -12.67 -15.18
C GLU A 221 5.44 -13.22 -15.97
N LYS A 222 4.50 -13.89 -15.30
CA LYS A 222 3.27 -14.36 -15.90
C LYS A 222 2.44 -13.22 -16.49
N GLU A 223 2.28 -12.12 -15.73
CA GLU A 223 1.54 -10.95 -16.23
C GLU A 223 2.27 -10.23 -17.38
N LEU A 224 3.60 -10.17 -17.35
CA LEU A 224 4.38 -9.55 -18.42
C LEU A 224 4.37 -10.33 -19.74
N LYS A 225 4.06 -11.64 -19.71
CA LYS A 225 3.96 -12.51 -20.91
C LYS A 225 2.59 -12.42 -21.61
N LYS A 226 1.55 -11.99 -20.92
CA LYS A 226 0.22 -11.73 -21.51
C LYS A 226 0.22 -10.42 -22.30
#